data_35a58dc898e320071d583a1fb00e46fb
#
_entry.id   35a58dc898e320071d583a1fb00e46fb
#
_cell.length_a   1.000
_cell.length_b   1.000
_cell.length_c   1.000
_cell.angle_alpha   90.00
_cell.angle_beta   90.00
_cell.angle_gamma   90.00
#
_symmetry.space_group_name_H-M   'P 1'
#
loop_
_entity.id
_entity.type
_entity.pdbx_description
1 polymer ?
#
loop_
_entity_poly.entity_id
_entity_poly.type
_entity_poly.pdbx_seq_one_letter_code
_entity_poly.pdbx_strand_id
1 'polypeptide(L)'
;MGNGIWLLHNYTGSIGTSSAGTSRTLTHEVGHWLNLSHTWGGDNNPNVSTSCSQDDGVQDTPLCIGVTSCNINSNGCSGDNSYWGFDIRDNVENYMDYSYCSKMFTEGQKTRMRAALQVQSTGRKNLWQTSNLNITGATGVLVLCKAQFEADRTTLCAGDEIQFTDDSYNAVLTWDWSISPATGWSLSNGTNLSSQNPSIVFSNEGLYTITLTASDGSSTDVETKNNYIRVLPSADGLPFWEGFEEY
;
A
#
# COMPACT_ATOMS: atom_id res chain seq x y z
N MET A 1 23.62 10.11 -17.51
CA MET A 1 22.18 10.07 -17.24
C MET A 1 21.99 10.18 -15.74
N GLY A 2 21.05 11.00 -15.27
CA GLY A 2 20.79 11.14 -13.85
C GLY A 2 20.27 9.84 -13.24
N ASN A 3 20.64 9.55 -12.00
CA ASN A 3 20.22 8.34 -11.28
C ASN A 3 18.80 8.49 -10.64
N GLY A 4 17.92 9.25 -11.25
CA GLY A 4 16.58 9.52 -10.73
C GLY A 4 15.47 9.06 -11.66
N ILE A 5 14.29 8.83 -11.11
CA ILE A 5 13.05 8.57 -11.84
C ILE A 5 12.22 9.85 -11.86
N TRP A 6 11.74 10.25 -13.03
CA TRP A 6 10.90 11.44 -13.22
C TRP A 6 9.51 10.99 -13.64
N LEU A 7 8.51 11.33 -12.86
CA LEU A 7 7.12 10.98 -13.13
C LEU A 7 6.22 12.21 -13.02
N LEU A 8 5.16 12.22 -13.81
CA LEU A 8 4.06 13.16 -13.61
C LEU A 8 3.30 12.75 -12.34
N HIS A 9 2.79 13.73 -11.58
CA HIS A 9 2.09 13.49 -10.32
C HIS A 9 0.85 12.60 -10.45
N ASN A 10 0.21 12.60 -11.63
CA ASN A 10 -0.95 11.77 -11.96
C ASN A 10 -0.60 10.36 -12.48
N TYR A 11 0.67 9.96 -12.39
CA TYR A 11 1.16 8.62 -12.78
C TYR A 11 1.61 7.78 -11.59
N THR A 12 1.21 8.16 -10.39
CA THR A 12 1.64 7.48 -9.15
C THR A 12 0.46 7.16 -8.26
N GLY A 13 0.37 5.91 -7.82
CA GLY A 13 -0.65 5.43 -6.90
C GLY A 13 -2.02 5.27 -7.53
N SER A 14 -3.01 4.90 -6.72
CA SER A 14 -4.39 4.65 -7.14
C SER A 14 -5.39 5.65 -6.55
N ILE A 15 -4.91 6.68 -5.85
CA ILE A 15 -5.70 7.70 -5.16
C ILE A 15 -5.33 9.08 -5.72
N GLY A 16 -6.28 10.00 -5.79
CA GLY A 16 -6.07 11.36 -6.29
C GLY A 16 -6.29 11.48 -7.78
N THR A 17 -5.34 12.07 -8.49
CA THR A 17 -5.43 12.37 -9.94
C THR A 17 -5.00 11.22 -10.85
N SER A 18 -4.48 10.12 -10.29
CA SER A 18 -4.08 8.93 -11.03
C SER A 18 -5.29 8.12 -11.50
N SER A 19 -5.06 7.24 -12.44
CA SER A 19 -6.05 6.30 -12.99
C SER A 19 -5.55 4.86 -12.93
N ALA A 20 -6.43 3.90 -13.15
CA ALA A 20 -6.02 2.49 -13.26
C ALA A 20 -4.91 2.29 -14.30
N GLY A 21 -4.98 3.01 -15.43
CA GLY A 21 -3.99 2.92 -16.51
C GLY A 21 -2.63 3.56 -16.21
N THR A 22 -2.54 4.42 -15.20
CA THR A 22 -1.30 5.16 -14.87
C THR A 22 -0.74 4.83 -13.48
N SER A 23 -1.54 4.20 -12.62
CA SER A 23 -1.21 3.96 -11.21
C SER A 23 0.06 3.11 -10.98
N ARG A 24 0.44 2.28 -11.95
CA ARG A 24 1.58 1.36 -11.86
C ARG A 24 2.87 1.88 -12.50
N THR A 25 2.83 3.08 -13.10
CA THR A 25 3.98 3.64 -13.82
C THR A 25 5.23 3.75 -12.94
N LEU A 26 5.10 4.14 -11.67
CA LEU A 26 6.25 4.17 -10.76
C LEU A 26 6.93 2.80 -10.64
N THR A 27 6.15 1.73 -10.51
CA THR A 27 6.68 0.36 -10.41
C THR A 27 7.40 -0.05 -11.71
N HIS A 28 6.85 0.33 -12.86
CA HIS A 28 7.44 0.14 -14.17
C HIS A 28 8.81 0.83 -14.28
N GLU A 29 8.87 2.13 -13.96
CA GLU A 29 10.11 2.91 -14.03
C GLU A 29 11.17 2.43 -13.03
N VAL A 30 10.76 1.95 -11.86
CA VAL A 30 11.68 1.27 -10.91
C VAL A 30 12.25 0.00 -11.53
N GLY A 31 11.47 -0.75 -12.31
CA GLY A 31 11.95 -1.90 -13.08
C GLY A 31 13.07 -1.50 -14.03
N HIS A 32 12.89 -0.44 -14.82
CA HIS A 32 13.94 0.09 -15.72
C HIS A 32 15.16 0.57 -14.93
N TRP A 33 14.94 1.29 -13.83
CA TRP A 33 16.04 1.73 -12.97
C TRP A 33 16.84 0.54 -12.41
N LEU A 34 16.19 -0.61 -12.20
CA LEU A 34 16.79 -1.88 -11.79
C LEU A 34 17.25 -2.76 -12.97
N ASN A 35 17.45 -2.17 -14.15
CA ASN A 35 18.00 -2.82 -15.33
C ASN A 35 17.08 -3.81 -16.04
N LEU A 36 15.76 -3.64 -15.94
CA LEU A 36 14.82 -4.37 -16.79
C LEU A 36 14.53 -3.60 -18.08
N SER A 37 14.36 -4.31 -19.16
CA SER A 37 13.79 -3.82 -20.42
C SER A 37 12.27 -4.06 -20.40
N HIS A 38 11.55 -3.49 -21.37
CA HIS A 38 10.18 -3.92 -21.64
C HIS A 38 10.17 -5.40 -22.01
N THR A 39 9.05 -6.09 -21.75
CA THR A 39 8.92 -7.52 -22.09
C THR A 39 9.12 -7.83 -23.57
N TRP A 40 8.90 -6.85 -24.46
CA TRP A 40 9.13 -6.95 -25.91
C TRP A 40 10.49 -6.44 -26.37
N GLY A 41 11.42 -6.13 -25.47
CA GLY A 41 12.77 -5.64 -25.78
C GLY A 41 13.02 -4.19 -25.39
N GLY A 42 13.95 -3.54 -26.09
CA GLY A 42 14.53 -2.27 -25.67
C GLY A 42 13.85 -0.99 -26.19
N ASP A 43 12.80 -1.07 -26.98
CA ASP A 43 12.09 0.11 -27.50
C ASP A 43 10.81 0.47 -26.72
N ASN A 44 10.22 1.64 -27.04
CA ASN A 44 9.02 2.13 -26.38
C ASN A 44 7.74 1.95 -27.24
N ASN A 45 7.79 1.09 -28.27
CA ASN A 45 6.70 0.91 -29.21
C ASN A 45 6.08 -0.48 -29.08
N PRO A 46 5.06 -0.68 -28.25
CA PRO A 46 4.34 -1.94 -28.19
C PRO A 46 3.51 -2.19 -29.47
N ASN A 47 3.05 -3.42 -29.64
CA ASN A 47 2.22 -3.88 -30.76
C ASN A 47 2.95 -3.87 -32.14
N VAL A 48 4.27 -4.01 -32.14
CA VAL A 48 5.08 -4.08 -33.38
C VAL A 48 5.53 -5.50 -33.60
N SER A 49 5.13 -6.12 -34.70
CA SER A 49 5.43 -7.54 -35.00
C SER A 49 6.92 -7.86 -35.10
N THR A 50 7.78 -6.89 -35.43
CA THR A 50 9.23 -7.08 -35.44
C THR A 50 9.83 -7.30 -34.06
N SER A 51 9.09 -6.98 -32.98
CA SER A 51 9.51 -7.22 -31.61
C SER A 51 9.60 -8.72 -31.28
N CYS A 52 8.94 -9.60 -32.01
CA CYS A 52 9.09 -11.04 -31.84
C CYS A 52 10.52 -11.55 -32.13
N SER A 53 11.37 -10.76 -32.75
CA SER A 53 12.80 -11.06 -32.93
C SER A 53 13.70 -10.42 -31.87
N GLN A 54 13.11 -9.69 -30.94
CA GLN A 54 13.79 -9.04 -29.81
C GLN A 54 13.46 -9.77 -28.52
N ASP A 55 14.26 -9.55 -27.50
CA ASP A 55 14.10 -10.18 -26.20
C ASP A 55 14.50 -9.17 -25.11
N ASP A 56 13.85 -9.24 -23.97
CA ASP A 56 14.24 -8.44 -22.80
C ASP A 56 15.48 -9.03 -22.09
N GLY A 57 15.96 -10.18 -22.51
CA GLY A 57 17.10 -10.89 -21.95
C GLY A 57 16.79 -11.59 -20.63
N VAL A 58 15.53 -11.92 -20.36
CA VAL A 58 15.08 -12.67 -19.18
C VAL A 58 14.36 -13.92 -19.63
N GLN A 59 14.90 -15.09 -19.29
CA GLN A 59 14.45 -16.38 -19.86
C GLN A 59 13.01 -16.76 -19.52
N ASP A 60 12.48 -16.29 -18.39
CA ASP A 60 11.12 -16.61 -17.93
C ASP A 60 10.09 -15.52 -18.23
N THR A 61 10.41 -14.63 -19.16
CA THR A 61 9.48 -13.73 -19.84
C THR A 61 9.24 -14.24 -21.26
N PRO A 62 8.00 -14.52 -21.67
CA PRO A 62 7.70 -14.93 -23.03
C PRO A 62 8.03 -13.86 -24.06
N LEU A 63 8.42 -14.27 -25.26
CA LEU A 63 8.56 -13.36 -26.40
C LEU A 63 7.20 -12.74 -26.72
N CYS A 64 7.13 -11.43 -26.80
CA CYS A 64 5.88 -10.71 -27.04
C CYS A 64 6.10 -9.44 -27.85
N ILE A 65 5.01 -8.86 -28.34
CA ILE A 65 5.04 -7.56 -29.00
C ILE A 65 4.71 -6.40 -28.06
N GLY A 66 4.41 -6.69 -26.79
CA GLY A 66 3.87 -5.74 -25.84
C GLY A 66 2.41 -5.35 -26.15
N VAL A 67 1.67 -4.94 -25.14
CA VAL A 67 0.26 -4.52 -25.31
C VAL A 67 -0.05 -3.30 -24.45
N THR A 68 -1.09 -2.53 -24.84
CA THR A 68 -1.61 -1.40 -24.06
C THR A 68 -2.96 -1.71 -23.42
N SER A 69 -3.44 -2.94 -23.58
CA SER A 69 -4.74 -3.40 -23.06
C SER A 69 -4.56 -4.61 -22.14
N CYS A 70 -5.53 -4.84 -21.25
CA CYS A 70 -5.52 -5.99 -20.36
C CYS A 70 -6.19 -7.22 -21.01
N ASN A 71 -5.57 -7.75 -22.07
CA ASN A 71 -5.98 -9.00 -22.68
C ASN A 71 -5.04 -10.14 -22.22
N ILE A 72 -5.37 -10.81 -21.15
CA ILE A 72 -4.58 -11.92 -20.59
C ILE A 72 -4.46 -13.15 -21.50
N ASN A 73 -5.17 -13.17 -22.62
CA ASN A 73 -5.07 -14.22 -23.64
C ASN A 73 -4.22 -13.78 -24.83
N SER A 74 -3.54 -12.64 -24.75
CA SER A 74 -2.61 -12.20 -25.79
C SER A 74 -1.52 -13.25 -26.02
N ASN A 75 -1.19 -13.45 -27.27
CA ASN A 75 -0.09 -14.25 -27.73
C ASN A 75 0.38 -13.63 -29.06
N GLY A 76 1.22 -12.61 -28.94
CA GLY A 76 1.64 -11.79 -30.07
C GLY A 76 2.82 -12.37 -30.86
N CYS A 77 3.55 -13.29 -30.26
CA CYS A 77 4.66 -13.99 -30.87
C CYS A 77 4.45 -15.51 -30.78
N SER A 78 5.05 -16.25 -31.71
CA SER A 78 5.15 -17.70 -31.64
C SER A 78 6.63 -18.08 -31.64
N GLY A 79 7.03 -19.06 -30.85
CA GLY A 79 8.40 -19.54 -30.87
C GLY A 79 9.15 -19.50 -29.54
N ASP A 80 8.44 -19.38 -28.42
CA ASP A 80 8.96 -19.39 -27.04
C ASP A 80 9.55 -20.73 -26.61
N ASN A 81 9.77 -21.63 -27.57
CA ASN A 81 10.10 -23.02 -27.32
C ASN A 81 11.46 -23.26 -26.66
N SER A 82 12.34 -22.26 -26.65
CA SER A 82 13.70 -22.46 -26.12
C SER A 82 13.74 -22.65 -24.62
N TYR A 83 12.85 -22.00 -23.90
CA TYR A 83 12.75 -22.11 -22.43
C TYR A 83 11.54 -22.96 -22.00
N TRP A 84 10.37 -22.71 -22.63
CA TRP A 84 9.11 -23.33 -22.21
C TRP A 84 8.85 -24.70 -22.87
N GLY A 85 9.51 -25.01 -23.98
CA GLY A 85 9.25 -26.22 -24.76
C GLY A 85 7.98 -26.18 -25.59
N PHE A 86 7.19 -25.11 -25.49
CA PHE A 86 5.97 -24.85 -26.24
C PHE A 86 5.72 -23.34 -26.33
N ASP A 87 4.82 -22.94 -27.22
CA ASP A 87 4.37 -21.56 -27.34
C ASP A 87 3.49 -21.18 -26.15
N ILE A 88 3.82 -20.07 -25.49
CA ILE A 88 3.14 -19.61 -24.28
C ILE A 88 2.56 -18.20 -24.50
N ARG A 89 1.50 -17.88 -23.77
CA ARG A 89 0.87 -16.58 -23.83
C ARG A 89 1.79 -15.48 -23.29
N ASP A 90 1.64 -14.27 -23.86
CA ASP A 90 2.34 -13.07 -23.42
C ASP A 90 2.11 -12.82 -21.92
N ASN A 91 3.13 -12.37 -21.22
CA ASN A 91 3.01 -11.98 -19.81
C ASN A 91 2.46 -10.57 -19.68
N VAL A 92 1.20 -10.37 -20.07
CA VAL A 92 0.47 -9.10 -20.05
C VAL A 92 0.36 -8.49 -18.64
N GLU A 93 0.42 -9.32 -17.61
CA GLU A 93 0.35 -8.89 -16.21
C GLU A 93 1.71 -8.48 -15.63
N ASN A 94 2.75 -8.43 -16.46
CA ASN A 94 4.07 -7.99 -16.05
C ASN A 94 4.13 -6.47 -15.92
N TYR A 95 4.81 -5.97 -14.89
CA TYR A 95 5.02 -4.53 -14.71
C TYR A 95 5.84 -3.90 -15.84
N MET A 96 6.62 -4.68 -16.60
CA MET A 96 7.39 -4.19 -17.74
C MET A 96 6.62 -4.22 -19.06
N ASP A 97 5.35 -4.59 -19.05
CA ASP A 97 4.41 -4.39 -20.15
C ASP A 97 3.64 -3.07 -19.97
N TYR A 98 3.04 -2.54 -21.04
CA TYR A 98 2.22 -1.32 -20.98
C TYR A 98 0.74 -1.57 -20.68
N SER A 99 0.39 -2.80 -20.32
CA SER A 99 -0.95 -3.13 -19.89
C SER A 99 -1.31 -2.42 -18.57
N TYR A 100 -2.58 -2.15 -18.36
CA TYR A 100 -3.07 -1.54 -17.12
C TYR A 100 -3.42 -2.57 -16.01
N CYS A 101 -3.24 -3.85 -16.26
CA CYS A 101 -3.46 -4.92 -15.27
C CYS A 101 -2.17 -5.54 -14.73
N SER A 102 -1.04 -4.84 -14.88
CA SER A 102 0.25 -5.30 -14.36
C SER A 102 0.23 -5.46 -12.85
N LYS A 103 0.75 -6.61 -12.37
CA LYS A 103 0.78 -6.99 -10.96
C LYS A 103 1.97 -7.84 -10.55
N MET A 104 2.89 -8.16 -11.47
CA MET A 104 3.99 -9.06 -11.19
C MET A 104 5.28 -8.72 -11.93
N PHE A 105 6.38 -9.16 -11.35
CA PHE A 105 7.66 -9.45 -12.02
C PHE A 105 7.89 -10.96 -11.99
N THR A 106 8.66 -11.48 -12.96
CA THR A 106 9.08 -12.88 -12.95
C THR A 106 10.25 -13.11 -11.98
N GLU A 107 10.56 -14.38 -11.67
CA GLU A 107 11.72 -14.70 -10.83
C GLU A 107 13.05 -14.35 -11.53
N GLY A 108 13.13 -14.48 -12.85
CA GLY A 108 14.27 -14.04 -13.64
C GLY A 108 14.45 -12.53 -13.60
N GLN A 109 13.38 -11.77 -13.75
CA GLN A 109 13.40 -10.30 -13.59
C GLN A 109 13.84 -9.90 -12.17
N LYS A 110 13.33 -10.54 -11.14
CA LYS A 110 13.75 -10.34 -9.74
C LYS A 110 15.25 -10.60 -9.56
N THR A 111 15.76 -11.68 -10.16
CA THR A 111 17.19 -12.00 -10.13
C THR A 111 18.02 -10.92 -10.80
N ARG A 112 17.59 -10.43 -11.97
CA ARG A 112 18.27 -9.34 -12.71
C ARG A 112 18.22 -8.02 -11.94
N MET A 113 17.10 -7.66 -11.32
CA MET A 113 16.99 -6.48 -10.47
C MET A 113 17.94 -6.54 -9.27
N ARG A 114 18.01 -7.70 -8.60
CA ARG A 114 18.96 -7.90 -7.49
C ARG A 114 20.42 -7.81 -7.94
N ALA A 115 20.76 -8.35 -9.11
CA ALA A 115 22.09 -8.19 -9.70
C ALA A 115 22.41 -6.72 -9.98
N ALA A 116 21.47 -5.93 -10.48
CA ALA A 116 21.66 -4.49 -10.70
C ALA A 116 22.00 -3.73 -9.42
N LEU A 117 21.41 -4.12 -8.27
CA LEU A 117 21.73 -3.55 -6.96
C LEU A 117 23.14 -3.90 -6.45
N GLN A 118 23.81 -4.89 -7.04
CA GLN A 118 25.19 -5.28 -6.69
C GLN A 118 26.24 -4.53 -7.53
N VAL A 119 25.84 -3.79 -8.57
CA VAL A 119 26.76 -3.13 -9.49
C VAL A 119 27.37 -1.88 -8.86
N GLN A 120 28.70 -1.91 -8.70
CA GLN A 120 29.44 -0.79 -8.11
C GLN A 120 29.52 0.43 -9.05
N SER A 121 29.71 0.20 -10.35
CA SER A 121 29.92 1.29 -11.33
C SER A 121 28.71 2.21 -11.50
N THR A 122 27.51 1.73 -11.18
CA THR A 122 26.27 2.54 -11.22
C THR A 122 25.98 3.24 -9.90
N GLY A 123 26.74 2.99 -8.85
CA GLY A 123 26.49 3.50 -7.50
C GLY A 123 25.35 2.78 -6.76
N ARG A 124 24.59 1.89 -7.42
CA ARG A 124 23.43 1.22 -6.80
C ARG A 124 23.82 0.35 -5.61
N LYS A 125 25.00 -0.26 -5.66
CA LYS A 125 25.55 -1.01 -4.52
C LYS A 125 25.65 -0.19 -3.25
N ASN A 126 25.85 1.13 -3.36
CA ASN A 126 25.97 2.00 -2.20
C ASN A 126 24.66 2.13 -1.39
N LEU A 127 23.50 1.91 -2.02
CA LEU A 127 22.19 2.08 -1.37
C LEU A 127 22.04 1.26 -0.09
N TRP A 128 22.56 0.05 -0.08
CA TRP A 128 22.45 -0.89 1.03
C TRP A 128 23.75 -1.10 1.81
N GLN A 129 24.81 -0.30 1.53
CA GLN A 129 26.03 -0.33 2.33
C GLN A 129 25.78 0.33 3.70
N THR A 130 26.35 -0.26 4.76
CA THR A 130 26.20 0.22 6.14
C THR A 130 26.54 1.70 6.26
N SER A 131 27.57 2.17 5.57
CA SER A 131 27.95 3.60 5.59
C SER A 131 26.84 4.51 5.08
N ASN A 132 26.18 4.15 3.97
CA ASN A 132 25.08 4.92 3.41
C ASN A 132 23.83 4.80 4.28
N LEU A 133 23.52 3.60 4.77
CA LEU A 133 22.38 3.39 5.67
C LEU A 133 22.53 4.21 6.96
N ASN A 134 23.74 4.31 7.52
CA ASN A 134 24.01 5.16 8.67
C ASN A 134 23.83 6.64 8.37
N ILE A 135 24.37 7.13 7.23
CA ILE A 135 24.24 8.54 6.83
C ILE A 135 22.78 8.93 6.56
N THR A 136 22.00 8.01 5.98
CA THR A 136 20.57 8.23 5.68
C THR A 136 19.65 7.97 6.87
N GLY A 137 20.19 7.51 8.01
CA GLY A 137 19.41 7.15 9.19
C GLY A 137 18.67 5.80 9.08
N ALA A 138 18.88 5.05 8.00
CA ALA A 138 18.15 3.79 7.78
C ALA A 138 18.60 2.63 8.69
N THR A 139 19.76 2.76 9.38
CA THR A 139 20.22 1.84 10.43
C THR A 139 20.05 2.42 11.83
N GLY A 140 19.48 3.61 11.94
CA GLY A 140 19.14 4.18 13.25
C GLY A 140 18.22 3.24 14.03
N VAL A 141 18.32 3.28 15.34
CA VAL A 141 17.30 2.71 16.20
C VAL A 141 15.98 3.38 15.77
N LEU A 142 15.03 2.58 15.33
CA LEU A 142 13.70 3.10 15.06
C LEU A 142 13.19 3.66 16.37
N VAL A 143 12.99 4.97 16.42
CA VAL A 143 12.36 5.65 17.55
C VAL A 143 10.94 6.00 17.17
N LEU A 144 10.07 6.04 18.15
CA LEU A 144 8.70 6.51 17.94
C LEU A 144 8.73 7.91 17.31
N CYS A 145 8.09 8.07 16.15
CA CYS A 145 8.04 9.33 15.43
C CYS A 145 6.74 10.08 15.72
N LYS A 146 5.62 9.37 15.74
CA LYS A 146 4.29 9.96 15.92
C LYS A 146 3.29 8.92 16.40
N ALA A 147 2.51 9.24 17.44
CA ALA A 147 1.31 8.53 17.79
C ALA A 147 0.20 8.87 16.79
N GLN A 148 -0.51 7.87 16.33
CA GLN A 148 -1.67 8.02 15.45
C GLN A 148 -2.59 6.81 15.62
N PHE A 149 -3.90 7.04 15.45
CA PHE A 149 -4.89 5.96 15.51
C PHE A 149 -6.12 6.30 14.68
N GLU A 150 -6.88 5.27 14.35
CA GLU A 150 -8.18 5.39 13.71
C GLU A 150 -9.22 4.49 14.40
N ALA A 151 -10.49 4.76 14.16
CA ALA A 151 -11.62 3.92 14.54
C ALA A 151 -12.28 3.40 13.27
N ASP A 152 -12.83 2.20 13.31
CA ASP A 152 -13.58 1.60 12.19
C ASP A 152 -14.81 2.46 11.80
N ARG A 153 -15.34 3.24 12.74
CA ARG A 153 -16.39 4.25 12.54
C ARG A 153 -16.32 5.30 13.63
N THR A 154 -16.85 6.48 13.36
CA THR A 154 -16.86 7.60 14.32
C THR A 154 -18.26 8.00 14.79
N THR A 155 -19.31 7.38 14.23
CA THR A 155 -20.71 7.58 14.64
C THR A 155 -21.39 6.22 14.79
N LEU A 156 -22.06 6.01 15.91
CA LEU A 156 -22.69 4.74 16.27
C LEU A 156 -23.90 4.99 17.21
N CYS A 157 -24.71 3.96 17.42
CA CYS A 157 -25.78 4.00 18.43
C CYS A 157 -25.25 3.53 19.79
N ALA A 158 -25.93 3.96 20.86
CA ALA A 158 -25.62 3.49 22.22
C ALA A 158 -25.78 1.95 22.27
N GLY A 159 -24.79 1.27 22.82
CA GLY A 159 -24.69 -0.18 22.89
C GLY A 159 -23.82 -0.82 21.80
N ASP A 160 -23.45 -0.08 20.76
CA ASP A 160 -22.59 -0.56 19.70
C ASP A 160 -21.11 -0.57 20.12
N GLU A 161 -20.35 -1.46 19.47
CA GLU A 161 -18.90 -1.60 19.64
C GLU A 161 -18.13 -0.86 18.56
N ILE A 162 -16.98 -0.30 18.90
CA ILE A 162 -15.98 0.26 18.01
C ILE A 162 -14.64 -0.48 18.20
N GLN A 163 -13.97 -0.77 17.10
CA GLN A 163 -12.58 -1.20 17.08
C GLN A 163 -11.69 -0.01 16.79
N PHE A 164 -10.75 0.29 17.69
CA PHE A 164 -9.65 1.22 17.43
C PHE A 164 -8.46 0.48 16.84
N THR A 165 -7.74 1.15 15.94
CA THR A 165 -6.51 0.65 15.31
C THR A 165 -5.39 1.64 15.56
N ASP A 166 -4.27 1.16 16.08
CA ASP A 166 -3.03 1.93 16.19
C ASP A 166 -2.36 2.04 14.82
N ASP A 167 -2.17 3.26 14.36
CA ASP A 167 -1.45 3.63 13.14
C ASP A 167 -0.19 4.45 13.44
N SER A 168 0.35 4.32 14.65
CA SER A 168 1.54 5.05 15.09
C SER A 168 2.79 4.67 14.27
N TYR A 169 3.65 5.65 14.04
CA TYR A 169 4.84 5.50 13.19
C TYR A 169 6.05 5.06 13.99
N ASN A 170 6.63 3.92 13.58
CA ASN A 170 7.84 3.29 14.07
C ASN A 170 7.75 2.78 15.52
N ALA A 171 8.38 1.67 15.76
CA ALA A 171 8.87 1.09 17.02
C ALA A 171 8.01 1.23 18.29
N VAL A 172 6.69 1.35 18.19
CA VAL A 172 5.82 1.38 19.37
C VAL A 172 5.91 0.05 20.12
N LEU A 173 6.11 0.13 21.43
CA LEU A 173 6.17 -1.02 22.33
C LEU A 173 5.02 -1.04 23.32
N THR A 174 4.47 0.12 23.67
CA THR A 174 3.37 0.23 24.63
C THR A 174 2.37 1.29 24.20
N TRP A 175 1.12 1.04 24.55
CA TRP A 175 -0.04 1.87 24.29
C TRP A 175 -0.73 2.19 25.60
N ASP A 176 -1.21 3.40 25.75
CA ASP A 176 -2.08 3.83 26.84
C ASP A 176 -3.21 4.70 26.28
N TRP A 177 -4.40 4.13 26.31
CA TRP A 177 -5.60 4.77 25.80
C TRP A 177 -6.39 5.45 26.91
N SER A 178 -6.88 6.63 26.65
CA SER A 178 -7.83 7.31 27.55
C SER A 178 -9.02 7.84 26.80
N ILE A 179 -10.19 7.75 27.44
CA ILE A 179 -11.47 8.14 26.88
C ILE A 179 -12.15 9.13 27.83
N SER A 180 -12.57 10.26 27.27
CA SER A 180 -13.33 11.28 28.04
C SER A 180 -14.69 11.54 27.38
N PRO A 181 -15.80 11.51 28.14
CA PRO A 181 -15.89 11.28 29.59
C PRO A 181 -15.46 9.87 30.01
N ALA A 182 -15.03 9.72 31.26
CA ALA A 182 -14.53 8.46 31.82
C ALA A 182 -15.62 7.42 32.13
N THR A 183 -16.87 7.71 31.80
CA THR A 183 -18.04 6.84 32.02
C THR A 183 -18.87 6.74 30.75
N GLY A 184 -19.75 5.74 30.68
CA GLY A 184 -20.61 5.53 29.50
C GLY A 184 -19.96 4.69 28.41
N TRP A 185 -18.91 3.95 28.75
CA TRP A 185 -18.24 2.99 27.86
C TRP A 185 -17.64 1.84 28.68
N SER A 186 -17.34 0.74 28.01
CA SER A 186 -16.66 -0.43 28.58
C SER A 186 -15.80 -1.11 27.53
N LEU A 187 -14.73 -1.75 27.98
CA LEU A 187 -13.88 -2.56 27.11
C LEU A 187 -14.58 -3.87 26.76
N SER A 188 -14.30 -4.38 25.57
CA SER A 188 -14.86 -5.62 25.01
C SER A 188 -13.77 -6.51 24.41
N ASN A 189 -14.15 -7.68 23.93
CA ASN A 189 -13.28 -8.65 23.25
C ASN A 189 -11.99 -9.02 24.00
N GLY A 190 -12.00 -8.92 25.36
CA GLY A 190 -10.84 -9.21 26.18
C GLY A 190 -9.70 -8.19 26.05
N THR A 191 -9.95 -7.03 25.46
CA THR A 191 -8.97 -5.95 25.35
C THR A 191 -8.94 -5.08 26.61
N ASN A 192 -7.91 -4.26 26.73
CA ASN A 192 -7.74 -3.28 27.82
C ASN A 192 -7.15 -1.98 27.26
N LEU A 193 -7.02 -0.96 28.12
CA LEU A 193 -6.50 0.34 27.69
C LEU A 193 -5.01 0.34 27.29
N SER A 194 -4.31 -0.77 27.50
CA SER A 194 -2.93 -0.95 27.03
C SER A 194 -2.84 -1.90 25.82
N SER A 195 -3.96 -2.34 25.29
CA SER A 195 -3.99 -3.11 24.04
C SER A 195 -3.60 -2.23 22.86
N GLN A 196 -2.89 -2.76 21.89
CA GLN A 196 -2.57 -2.04 20.65
C GLN A 196 -3.84 -1.56 19.95
N ASN A 197 -4.82 -2.45 19.83
CA ASN A 197 -6.07 -2.21 19.12
C ASN A 197 -7.24 -2.56 20.06
N PRO A 198 -7.68 -1.64 20.94
CA PRO A 198 -8.77 -1.94 21.87
C PRO A 198 -10.14 -1.91 21.19
N SER A 199 -11.04 -2.76 21.68
CA SER A 199 -12.46 -2.74 21.34
C SER A 199 -13.26 -2.14 22.49
N ILE A 200 -14.14 -1.19 22.18
CA ILE A 200 -14.90 -0.44 23.20
C ILE A 200 -16.37 -0.38 22.80
N VAL A 201 -17.23 -0.72 23.77
CA VAL A 201 -18.67 -0.53 23.66
C VAL A 201 -19.05 0.80 24.33
N PHE A 202 -19.76 1.66 23.63
CA PHE A 202 -20.25 2.94 24.15
C PHE A 202 -21.72 2.80 24.51
N SER A 203 -22.04 2.89 25.80
CA SER A 203 -23.40 2.69 26.34
C SER A 203 -24.20 3.98 26.50
N ASN A 204 -23.55 5.13 26.60
CA ASN A 204 -24.22 6.42 26.77
C ASN A 204 -24.07 7.28 25.53
N GLU A 205 -25.14 7.99 25.16
CA GLU A 205 -25.11 9.02 24.12
C GLU A 205 -24.15 10.15 24.46
N GLY A 206 -23.57 10.78 23.45
CA GLY A 206 -22.68 11.92 23.63
C GLY A 206 -21.50 11.95 22.67
N LEU A 207 -20.58 12.84 22.96
CA LEU A 207 -19.33 13.01 22.25
C LEU A 207 -18.17 12.56 23.14
N TYR A 208 -17.30 11.73 22.58
CA TYR A 208 -16.15 11.21 23.29
C TYR A 208 -14.85 11.66 22.64
N THR A 209 -13.95 12.16 23.46
CA THR A 209 -12.58 12.46 23.10
C THR A 209 -11.72 11.23 23.37
N ILE A 210 -10.92 10.83 22.43
CA ILE A 210 -10.04 9.67 22.50
C ILE A 210 -8.60 10.16 22.48
N THR A 211 -7.78 9.66 23.38
CA THR A 211 -6.35 9.94 23.42
C THR A 211 -5.57 8.63 23.43
N LEU A 212 -4.57 8.54 22.57
CA LEU A 212 -3.55 7.50 22.58
C LEU A 212 -2.22 8.10 22.99
N THR A 213 -1.59 7.54 24.01
CA THR A 213 -0.17 7.73 24.33
C THR A 213 0.58 6.49 23.87
N ALA A 214 1.45 6.64 22.88
CA ALA A 214 2.32 5.58 22.38
C ALA A 214 3.74 5.77 22.92
N SER A 215 4.46 4.69 23.20
CA SER A 215 5.86 4.75 23.66
C SER A 215 6.70 3.64 23.05
N ASP A 216 7.97 3.97 22.75
CA ASP A 216 9.02 3.01 22.36
C ASP A 216 9.91 2.60 23.56
N GLY A 217 9.54 2.97 24.78
CA GLY A 217 10.30 2.73 25.98
C GLY A 217 11.37 3.80 26.28
N SER A 218 11.68 4.67 25.33
CA SER A 218 12.64 5.78 25.47
C SER A 218 11.97 7.14 25.28
N SER A 219 11.00 7.22 24.40
CA SER A 219 10.20 8.39 24.06
C SER A 219 8.72 8.07 24.08
N THR A 220 7.91 9.10 24.19
CA THR A 220 6.45 9.03 24.12
C THR A 220 5.93 10.10 23.18
N ASP A 221 4.86 9.80 22.48
CA ASP A 221 4.07 10.78 21.73
C ASP A 221 2.58 10.57 21.99
N VAL A 222 1.79 11.63 21.83
CA VAL A 222 0.38 11.63 22.21
C VAL A 222 -0.46 12.19 21.06
N GLU A 223 -1.46 11.43 20.65
CA GLU A 223 -2.50 11.87 19.74
C GLU A 223 -3.82 11.99 20.48
N THR A 224 -4.47 13.16 20.39
CA THR A 224 -5.80 13.40 20.95
C THR A 224 -6.76 13.83 19.87
N LYS A 225 -7.85 13.10 19.70
CA LYS A 225 -8.95 13.42 18.79
C LYS A 225 -10.16 13.87 19.60
N ASN A 226 -10.38 15.17 19.64
CA ASN A 226 -11.48 15.78 20.39
C ASN A 226 -12.83 15.48 19.73
N ASN A 227 -13.82 15.06 20.55
CA ASN A 227 -15.18 14.75 20.09
C ASN A 227 -15.18 13.76 18.89
N TYR A 228 -14.24 12.84 18.89
CA TYR A 228 -13.98 11.96 17.76
C TYR A 228 -15.06 10.91 17.56
N ILE A 229 -15.61 10.39 18.66
CA ILE A 229 -16.69 9.41 18.62
C ILE A 229 -17.99 10.11 19.01
N ARG A 230 -18.99 9.98 18.15
CA ARG A 230 -20.35 10.44 18.37
C ARG A 230 -21.28 9.26 18.60
N VAL A 231 -21.80 9.13 19.80
CA VAL A 231 -22.78 8.12 20.15
C VAL A 231 -24.18 8.73 20.11
N LEU A 232 -25.02 8.16 19.26
CA LEU A 232 -26.43 8.52 19.13
C LEU A 232 -27.26 7.76 20.16
N PRO A 233 -28.45 8.24 20.55
CA PRO A 233 -29.38 7.47 21.37
C PRO A 233 -29.64 6.09 20.76
N SER A 234 -29.94 5.08 21.58
CA SER A 234 -30.45 3.81 21.08
C SER A 234 -31.78 4.03 20.35
N ALA A 235 -32.04 3.18 19.37
CA ALA A 235 -33.28 3.29 18.57
C ALA A 235 -34.56 3.27 19.42
N ASP A 236 -34.51 2.64 20.58
CA ASP A 236 -35.65 2.59 21.54
C ASP A 236 -35.88 3.91 22.27
N GLY A 237 -34.94 4.85 22.20
CA GLY A 237 -35.04 6.17 22.86
C GLY A 237 -35.49 7.31 21.96
N LEU A 238 -35.68 7.08 20.68
CA LEU A 238 -36.26 8.09 19.78
C LEU A 238 -37.77 7.99 19.85
N PRO A 239 -38.47 9.06 20.34
CA PRO A 239 -39.90 9.13 20.16
C PRO A 239 -40.17 9.40 18.68
N PHE A 240 -40.20 8.34 17.88
CA PHE A 240 -40.66 8.42 16.52
C PHE A 240 -42.21 8.46 16.59
N TRP A 241 -42.77 9.64 16.78
CA TRP A 241 -44.16 9.89 16.59
C TRP A 241 -44.35 10.58 15.24
N GLU A 242 -44.40 9.81 14.18
CA GLU A 242 -44.96 10.27 12.91
C GLU A 242 -46.43 9.93 12.89
N GLY A 243 -47.25 10.85 13.37
CA GLY A 243 -48.65 10.89 13.01
C GLY A 243 -48.73 11.38 11.57
N PHE A 244 -48.70 10.51 10.60
CA PHE A 244 -49.27 10.83 9.28
C PHE A 244 -50.78 10.88 9.45
N GLU A 245 -51.29 12.08 9.63
CA GLU A 245 -52.71 12.33 9.44
C GLU A 245 -52.94 12.29 7.91
N GLU A 246 -53.63 11.23 7.44
CA GLU A 246 -54.19 11.21 6.11
C GLU A 246 -55.20 12.34 5.93
N TYR A 247 -54.95 13.24 4.96
CA TYR A 247 -55.93 14.16 4.42
C TYR A 247 -56.39 13.64 3.03
#